data_4c1988e5f8b5f8e367c214bca15411ab
#
_entry.id   4c1988e5f8b5f8e367c214bca15411ab
#
_cell.length_a   1.000
_cell.length_b   1.000
_cell.length_c   1.000
_cell.angle_alpha   90.00
_cell.angle_beta   90.00
_cell.angle_gamma   90.00
#
_symmetry.space_group_name_H-M   'P 1'
#
loop_
_entity.id
_entity.type
_entity.pdbx_description
1 polymer ?
#
loop_
_entity_poly.entity_id
_entity_poly.type
_entity_poly.pdbx_seq_one_letter_code
_entity_poly.pdbx_strand_id
1 'polypeptide(L)'
;MPLRDLISALADDLDIGVVLTDGELSPPGPHILYVNTTFERMTGFELDEILGKNPRIFQGPGTSLAARKRLARALRNGERHSTTLVNYRKSGEAYLCAIDVFPIVAPDGALISAVALEREVERRPGRRPAPKAG
;
A
#
# COMPACT_ATOMS: atom_id res chain seq x y z
N MET A 1 -22.07 -9.22 -3.48
CA MET A 1 -20.71 -9.65 -3.09
C MET A 1 -19.97 -8.45 -2.54
N PRO A 2 -19.40 -8.53 -1.33
CA PRO A 2 -18.56 -7.46 -0.81
C PRO A 2 -17.36 -7.18 -1.72
N LEU A 3 -16.95 -5.93 -1.81
CA LEU A 3 -15.81 -5.52 -2.62
C LEU A 3 -14.54 -6.33 -2.29
N ARG A 4 -14.31 -6.58 -1.01
CA ARG A 4 -13.17 -7.39 -0.54
C ARG A 4 -13.16 -8.78 -1.19
N ASP A 5 -14.30 -9.45 -1.25
CA ASP A 5 -14.38 -10.80 -1.82
C ASP A 5 -14.13 -10.77 -3.32
N LEU A 6 -14.63 -9.76 -4.01
CA LEU A 6 -14.39 -9.59 -5.43
C LEU A 6 -12.90 -9.37 -5.71
N ILE A 7 -12.27 -8.48 -4.97
CA ILE A 7 -10.83 -8.19 -5.13
C ILE A 7 -10.02 -9.44 -4.81
N SER A 8 -10.33 -10.15 -3.74
CA SER A 8 -9.65 -11.40 -3.37
C SER A 8 -9.75 -12.44 -4.50
N ALA A 9 -10.93 -12.61 -5.05
CA ALA A 9 -11.15 -13.59 -6.14
C ALA A 9 -10.35 -13.25 -7.40
N LEU A 10 -10.19 -11.95 -7.71
CA LEU A 10 -9.48 -11.51 -8.92
C LEU A 10 -7.96 -11.40 -8.71
N ALA A 11 -7.53 -11.09 -7.51
CA ALA A 11 -6.17 -10.61 -7.26
C ALA A 11 -5.25 -11.64 -6.60
N ASP A 12 -5.79 -12.70 -6.01
CA ASP A 12 -5.00 -13.60 -5.17
C ASP A 12 -3.87 -14.28 -5.95
N ASP A 13 -4.10 -14.60 -7.24
CA ASP A 13 -3.11 -15.25 -8.10
C ASP A 13 -2.30 -14.26 -8.95
N LEU A 14 -2.49 -12.97 -8.79
CA LEU A 14 -1.73 -11.98 -9.57
C LEU A 14 -0.26 -11.97 -9.14
N ASP A 15 0.60 -11.75 -10.13
CA ASP A 15 2.05 -11.68 -9.93
C ASP A 15 2.52 -10.28 -9.53
N ILE A 16 1.63 -9.50 -8.96
CA ILE A 16 1.87 -8.18 -8.41
C ILE A 16 1.23 -8.11 -7.03
N GLY A 17 1.82 -7.38 -6.10
CA GLY A 17 1.23 -7.16 -4.80
C GLY A 17 -0.04 -6.33 -4.89
N VAL A 18 -1.09 -6.74 -4.20
CA VAL A 18 -2.37 -6.01 -4.16
C VAL A 18 -2.73 -5.74 -2.71
N VAL A 19 -3.05 -4.48 -2.42
CA VAL A 19 -3.51 -4.02 -1.11
C VAL A 19 -4.84 -3.31 -1.29
N LEU A 20 -5.86 -3.74 -0.55
CA LEU A 20 -7.16 -3.07 -0.49
C LEU A 20 -7.30 -2.40 0.86
N THR A 21 -7.66 -1.13 0.87
CA THR A 21 -7.98 -0.40 2.10
C THR A 21 -9.41 0.11 2.05
N ASP A 22 -9.93 0.51 3.22
CA ASP A 22 -11.16 1.29 3.27
C ASP A 22 -10.91 2.74 2.82
N GLY A 23 -11.94 3.57 2.83
CA GLY A 23 -11.86 4.97 2.42
C GLY A 23 -11.70 5.95 3.57
N GLU A 24 -11.39 5.47 4.76
CA GLU A 24 -11.26 6.32 5.93
C GLU A 24 -9.87 6.96 5.98
N LEU A 25 -9.74 8.19 5.46
CA LEU A 25 -8.45 8.88 5.40
C LEU A 25 -8.10 9.61 6.70
N SER A 26 -9.07 9.82 7.60
CA SER A 26 -8.80 10.41 8.91
C SER A 26 -8.16 9.37 9.84
N PRO A 27 -7.16 9.76 10.65
CA PRO A 27 -6.56 8.81 11.59
C PRO A 27 -7.60 8.14 12.49
N PRO A 28 -7.48 6.82 12.77
CA PRO A 28 -6.35 5.94 12.48
C PRO A 28 -6.37 5.25 11.12
N GLY A 29 -7.31 5.59 10.26
CA GLY A 29 -7.39 5.04 8.91
C GLY A 29 -6.43 5.70 7.93
N PRO A 30 -6.38 5.20 6.70
CA PRO A 30 -7.17 4.06 6.20
C PRO A 30 -6.74 2.74 6.82
N HIS A 31 -7.61 1.72 6.72
CA HIS A 31 -7.39 0.40 7.30
C HIS A 31 -7.22 -0.63 6.19
N ILE A 32 -6.24 -1.52 6.35
CA ILE A 32 -6.03 -2.63 5.41
C ILE A 32 -7.18 -3.62 5.57
N LEU A 33 -7.83 -3.95 4.45
CA LEU A 33 -8.92 -4.91 4.38
C LEU A 33 -8.47 -6.23 3.75
N TYR A 34 -7.48 -6.19 2.87
CA TYR A 34 -7.00 -7.36 2.14
C TYR A 34 -5.62 -7.10 1.55
N VAL A 35 -4.78 -8.11 1.55
CA VAL A 35 -3.56 -8.19 0.74
C VAL A 35 -3.50 -9.56 0.09
N ASN A 36 -2.94 -9.64 -1.12
CA ASN A 36 -2.82 -10.93 -1.79
C ASN A 36 -1.55 -11.68 -1.40
N THR A 37 -1.44 -12.92 -1.85
CA THR A 37 -0.30 -13.79 -1.53
C THR A 37 1.03 -13.21 -2.03
N THR A 38 1.03 -12.57 -3.19
CA THR A 38 2.24 -11.93 -3.73
C THR A 38 2.75 -10.84 -2.80
N PHE A 39 1.84 -10.02 -2.25
CA PHE A 39 2.21 -9.00 -1.28
C PHE A 39 2.79 -9.62 0.00
N GLU A 40 2.18 -10.70 0.48
CA GLU A 40 2.71 -11.41 1.66
C GLU A 40 4.12 -11.92 1.44
N ARG A 41 4.39 -12.53 0.27
CA ARG A 41 5.73 -13.01 -0.07
C ARG A 41 6.73 -11.87 -0.20
N MET A 42 6.32 -10.75 -0.80
CA MET A 42 7.19 -9.60 -1.02
C MET A 42 7.59 -8.94 0.30
N THR A 43 6.66 -8.82 1.24
CA THR A 43 6.88 -8.06 2.48
C THR A 43 7.24 -8.91 3.69
N GLY A 44 6.87 -10.18 3.67
CA GLY A 44 7.00 -11.05 4.84
C GLY A 44 5.88 -10.90 5.86
N PHE A 45 4.95 -9.98 5.65
CA PHE A 45 3.76 -9.85 6.49
C PHE A 45 2.64 -10.74 5.98
N GLU A 46 1.99 -11.47 6.87
CA GLU A 46 0.77 -12.20 6.54
C GLU A 46 -0.45 -11.32 6.77
N LEU A 47 -1.51 -11.53 6.00
CA LEU A 47 -2.74 -10.74 6.11
C LEU A 47 -3.25 -10.68 7.56
N ASP A 48 -3.25 -11.80 8.27
CA ASP A 48 -3.73 -11.86 9.65
C ASP A 48 -2.99 -10.89 10.58
N GLU A 49 -1.72 -10.61 10.31
CA GLU A 49 -0.92 -9.71 11.13
C GLU A 49 -1.25 -8.24 10.90
N ILE A 50 -1.70 -7.91 9.69
CA ILE A 50 -1.83 -6.51 9.25
C ILE A 50 -3.27 -6.08 8.99
N LEU A 51 -4.22 -7.01 9.05
CA LEU A 51 -5.64 -6.72 8.85
C LEU A 51 -6.10 -5.63 9.82
N GLY A 52 -6.74 -4.61 9.30
CA GLY A 52 -7.23 -3.48 10.08
C GLY A 52 -6.19 -2.43 10.43
N LYS A 53 -4.92 -2.68 10.13
CA LYS A 53 -3.85 -1.71 10.39
C LYS A 53 -3.72 -0.70 9.26
N ASN A 54 -3.07 0.42 9.58
CA ASN A 54 -2.80 1.47 8.61
C ASN A 54 -1.57 1.10 7.77
N PRO A 55 -1.58 1.34 6.44
CA PRO A 55 -0.42 1.07 5.57
C PRO A 55 0.87 1.80 5.96
N ARG A 56 0.83 2.78 6.85
CA ARG A 56 2.05 3.42 7.38
C ARG A 56 2.99 2.45 8.05
N ILE A 57 2.52 1.27 8.47
CA ILE A 57 3.37 0.25 9.05
C ILE A 57 4.48 -0.23 8.10
N PHE A 58 4.29 -0.05 6.79
CA PHE A 58 5.30 -0.41 5.78
C PHE A 58 6.32 0.69 5.55
N GLN A 59 6.13 1.87 6.13
CA GLN A 59 6.99 3.02 5.95
C GLN A 59 8.02 3.10 7.07
N GLY A 60 9.07 3.88 6.85
CA GLY A 60 10.12 4.04 7.84
C GLY A 60 11.06 5.21 7.50
N PRO A 61 12.27 5.23 8.06
CA PRO A 61 13.17 6.40 7.97
C PRO A 61 13.48 6.85 6.54
N GLY A 62 13.57 5.93 5.59
CA GLY A 62 13.88 6.26 4.20
C GLY A 62 12.67 6.66 3.35
N THR A 63 11.46 6.62 3.91
CA THR A 63 10.25 6.94 3.15
C THR A 63 10.08 8.45 3.02
N SER A 64 9.97 8.95 1.78
CA SER A 64 9.80 10.38 1.51
C SER A 64 8.48 10.93 2.06
N LEU A 65 8.56 11.90 2.93
CA LEU A 65 7.37 12.60 3.46
C LEU A 65 6.62 13.32 2.34
N ALA A 66 7.34 13.94 1.41
CA ALA A 66 6.72 14.65 0.29
C ALA A 66 5.93 13.68 -0.60
N ALA A 67 6.49 12.49 -0.88
CA ALA A 67 5.80 11.48 -1.67
C ALA A 67 4.54 10.97 -0.96
N ARG A 68 4.61 10.75 0.36
CA ARG A 68 3.44 10.35 1.16
C ARG A 68 2.33 11.40 1.12
N LYS A 69 2.70 12.67 1.22
CA LYS A 69 1.73 13.78 1.19
C LYS A 69 1.04 13.89 -0.18
N ARG A 70 1.79 13.69 -1.27
CA ARG A 70 1.21 13.70 -2.62
C ARG A 70 0.22 12.57 -2.81
N LEU A 71 0.56 11.38 -2.32
CA LEU A 71 -0.33 10.22 -2.38
C LEU A 71 -1.62 10.48 -1.60
N ALA A 72 -1.51 10.97 -0.37
CA ALA A 72 -2.67 11.29 0.46
C ALA A 72 -3.57 12.34 -0.18
N ARG A 73 -2.98 13.36 -0.79
CA ARG A 73 -3.73 14.40 -1.51
C ARG A 73 -4.51 13.83 -2.70
N ALA A 74 -3.85 12.97 -3.48
CA ALA A 74 -4.50 12.32 -4.62
C ALA A 74 -5.71 11.51 -4.16
N LEU A 75 -5.56 10.72 -3.10
CA LEU A 75 -6.66 9.93 -2.56
C LEU A 75 -7.82 10.81 -2.06
N ARG A 76 -7.53 11.91 -1.37
CA ARG A 76 -8.56 12.84 -0.93
C ARG A 76 -9.33 13.45 -2.12
N ASN A 77 -8.66 13.63 -3.24
CA ASN A 77 -9.26 14.19 -4.45
C ASN A 77 -9.89 13.12 -5.35
N GLY A 78 -9.87 11.85 -4.95
CA GLY A 78 -10.39 10.76 -5.77
C GLY A 78 -9.59 10.52 -7.05
N GLU A 79 -8.29 10.81 -7.03
CA GLU A 79 -7.43 10.71 -8.20
C GLU A 79 -6.49 9.50 -8.10
N ARG A 80 -6.32 8.80 -9.22
CA ARG A 80 -5.28 7.78 -9.36
C ARG A 80 -3.91 8.41 -9.19
N HIS A 81 -2.99 7.70 -8.52
CA HIS A 81 -1.65 8.20 -8.28
C HIS A 81 -0.63 7.09 -8.37
N SER A 82 0.47 7.36 -9.04
CA SER A 82 1.60 6.44 -9.14
C SER A 82 2.83 7.09 -8.52
N THR A 83 3.55 6.33 -7.71
CA THR A 83 4.75 6.81 -7.06
C THR A 83 5.69 5.65 -6.75
N THR A 84 6.92 5.96 -6.39
CA THR A 84 7.88 4.99 -5.90
C THR A 84 8.30 5.42 -4.51
N LEU A 85 8.17 4.51 -3.55
CA LEU A 85 8.45 4.77 -2.14
C LEU A 85 9.44 3.74 -1.60
N VAL A 86 10.25 4.15 -0.64
CA VAL A 86 10.99 3.21 0.19
C VAL A 86 10.01 2.62 1.20
N ASN A 87 9.82 1.31 1.14
CA ASN A 87 9.05 0.54 2.11
C ASN A 87 9.97 -0.42 2.85
N TYR A 88 9.45 -1.06 3.87
CA TYR A 88 10.22 -1.95 4.74
C TYR A 88 9.49 -3.27 4.89
N ARG A 89 10.21 -4.37 4.71
CA ARG A 89 9.71 -5.72 4.99
C ARG A 89 9.54 -5.92 6.49
N LYS A 90 8.84 -6.95 6.88
CA LYS A 90 8.72 -7.34 8.28
C LYS A 90 10.07 -7.51 8.97
N SER A 91 11.08 -7.96 8.24
CA SER A 91 12.45 -8.12 8.74
C SER A 91 13.14 -6.80 9.06
N GLY A 92 12.62 -5.67 8.61
CA GLY A 92 13.28 -4.37 8.70
C GLY A 92 14.09 -4.00 7.47
N GLU A 93 14.22 -4.90 6.49
CA GLU A 93 14.93 -4.62 5.25
C GLU A 93 14.17 -3.58 4.42
N ALA A 94 14.87 -2.52 4.03
CA ALA A 94 14.32 -1.51 3.14
C ALA A 94 14.33 -2.01 1.69
N TYR A 95 13.29 -1.68 0.94
CA TYR A 95 13.23 -1.95 -0.49
C TYR A 95 12.48 -0.83 -1.20
N LEU A 96 12.73 -0.70 -2.49
CA LEU A 96 12.07 0.32 -3.30
C LEU A 96 10.80 -0.28 -3.91
N CYS A 97 9.67 0.35 -3.66
CA CYS A 97 8.35 -0.15 -4.05
C CYS A 97 7.68 0.83 -5.01
N ALA A 98 7.36 0.36 -6.21
CA ALA A 98 6.50 1.10 -7.13
C ALA A 98 5.05 0.84 -6.76
N ILE A 99 4.30 1.90 -6.51
CA ILE A 99 2.92 1.84 -6.04
C ILE A 99 2.03 2.59 -7.03
N ASP A 100 0.94 1.94 -7.44
CA ASP A 100 -0.07 2.51 -8.30
C ASP A 100 -1.40 2.40 -7.56
N VAL A 101 -1.98 3.53 -7.15
CA VAL A 101 -3.16 3.55 -6.30
C VAL A 101 -4.38 4.00 -7.10
N PHE A 102 -5.45 3.22 -6.98
CA PHE A 102 -6.73 3.45 -7.66
C PHE A 102 -7.80 3.73 -6.59
N PRO A 103 -8.30 4.96 -6.52
CA PRO A 103 -9.43 5.25 -5.63
C PRO A 103 -10.71 4.66 -6.18
N ILE A 104 -11.55 4.15 -5.31
CA ILE A 104 -12.90 3.71 -5.63
C ILE A 104 -13.85 4.70 -4.96
N VAL A 105 -14.59 5.45 -5.77
CA VAL A 105 -15.45 6.53 -5.28
C VAL A 105 -16.92 6.21 -5.54
N ALA A 106 -17.77 6.69 -4.65
CA ALA A 106 -19.21 6.63 -4.82
C ALA A 106 -19.68 7.69 -5.85
N PRO A 107 -20.91 7.59 -6.37
CA PRO A 107 -21.43 8.60 -7.30
C PRO A 107 -21.42 10.02 -6.76
N ASP A 108 -21.48 10.21 -5.44
CA ASP A 108 -21.40 11.53 -4.79
C ASP A 108 -19.95 12.02 -4.61
N GLY A 109 -18.96 11.24 -5.04
CA GLY A 109 -17.55 11.59 -4.91
C GLY A 109 -16.88 11.11 -3.62
N ALA A 110 -17.62 10.50 -2.70
CA ALA A 110 -17.05 9.99 -1.46
C ALA A 110 -16.11 8.81 -1.73
N LEU A 111 -14.94 8.80 -1.11
CA LEU A 111 -14.01 7.69 -1.22
C LEU A 111 -14.55 6.49 -0.44
N ILE A 112 -14.79 5.38 -1.15
CA ILE A 112 -15.25 4.11 -0.55
C ILE A 112 -14.07 3.26 -0.14
N SER A 113 -13.04 3.19 -1.00
CA SER A 113 -11.94 2.25 -0.85
C SER A 113 -10.80 2.68 -1.75
N ALA A 114 -9.62 2.08 -1.56
CA ALA A 114 -8.51 2.25 -2.49
C ALA A 114 -7.83 0.91 -2.72
N VAL A 115 -7.42 0.68 -3.96
CA VAL A 115 -6.64 -0.50 -4.36
C VAL A 115 -5.25 -0.02 -4.74
N ALA A 116 -4.22 -0.58 -4.11
CA ALA A 116 -2.84 -0.33 -4.48
C ALA A 116 -2.25 -1.57 -5.16
N LEU A 117 -1.65 -1.36 -6.33
CA LEU A 117 -0.83 -2.37 -7.00
C LEU A 117 0.62 -2.04 -6.69
N GLU A 118 1.36 -3.03 -6.18
CA GLU A 118 2.70 -2.78 -5.65
C GLU A 118 3.68 -3.83 -6.15
N ARG A 119 4.85 -3.38 -6.55
CA ARG A 119 5.94 -4.27 -6.94
C ARG A 119 7.28 -3.71 -6.49
N GLU A 120 8.19 -4.61 -6.18
CA GLU A 120 9.57 -4.21 -5.90
C GLU A 120 10.25 -3.81 -7.20
N VAL A 121 11.02 -2.72 -7.14
CA VAL A 121 11.82 -2.24 -8.27
C VAL A 121 13.27 -2.15 -7.87
N GLU A 122 14.17 -2.19 -8.86
CA GLU A 122 15.59 -2.14 -8.59
C GLU A 122 15.99 -0.78 -8.04
N ARG A 123 16.91 -0.80 -7.09
CA ARG A 123 17.53 0.40 -6.56
C ARG A 123 18.43 1.01 -7.58
N ARG A 124 18.48 2.34 -7.59
CA ARG A 124 19.55 3.04 -8.29
C ARG A 124 20.89 2.68 -7.64
N PRO A 125 21.96 2.53 -8.42
CA PRO A 125 23.30 2.34 -7.85
C PRO A 125 23.62 3.45 -6.85
N GLY A 126 24.21 3.08 -5.70
CA GLY A 126 24.69 4.01 -4.69
C GLY A 126 24.05 3.79 -3.33
N ARG A 127 23.26 4.71 -2.88
CA ARG A 127 22.80 4.80 -1.50
C ARG A 127 21.73 3.77 -1.11
N ARG A 128 21.98 3.00 -0.06
CA ARG A 128 20.96 2.17 0.55
C ARG A 128 20.27 2.93 1.68
N PRO A 129 18.92 2.90 1.76
CA PRO A 129 18.22 3.43 2.93
C PRO A 129 18.61 2.67 4.19
N ALA A 130 18.57 3.37 5.32
CA ALA A 130 18.85 2.74 6.61
C ALA A 130 17.75 1.71 6.93
N PRO A 131 18.12 0.55 7.55
CA PRO A 131 17.12 -0.41 8.00
C PRO A 131 16.19 0.20 9.05
N LYS A 132 14.97 -0.29 9.07
CA LYS A 132 14.00 0.11 10.09
C LYS A 132 14.33 -0.63 11.38
N ALA A 133 14.40 0.10 12.49
CA ALA A 133 14.57 -0.46 13.81
C ALA A 133 13.38 -1.38 14.14
N GLY A 134 13.70 -2.56 14.59
CA GLY A 134 12.79 -3.69 14.80
C GLY A 134 11.60 -3.68 15.57
#